data_707cdbf7ed6098ba58e8f66bab30bb6d
#
_entry.id   707cdbf7ed6098ba58e8f66bab30bb6d
#
_cell.length_a   1.000
_cell.length_b   1.000
_cell.length_c   1.000
_cell.angle_alpha   90.00
_cell.angle_beta   90.00
_cell.angle_gamma   90.00
#
_symmetry.space_group_name_H-M   'P 1'
#
loop_
_entity.id
_entity.type
_entity.pdbx_description
1 polymer ?
#
loop_
_entity_poly.entity_id
_entity_poly.type
_entity_poly.pdbx_seq_one_letter_code
_entity_poly.pdbx_strand_id
1 'polypeptide(L)'
;IALNLAVADVRMEAPIPGKPAVGIEVPNHKKTPVYIRSVFESQAFLRMTSPLGIALGKDIAGVAQVADLCKMPHLLIAGSTGSGKSVCVNSIIMSLLFRSSPEDVKLLLIDPKVVELAEYNGIPHLLMPVVTEPKKAAGALGSAVQEMERRYHMFAENNVRDIKSFN
;
A
#
# COMPACT_ATOMS: atom_id res chain seq x y z
N ILE A 1 7.99 -34.47 1.98
CA ILE A 1 6.67 -33.90 1.63
C ILE A 1 6.72 -33.33 0.21
N ALA A 2 7.65 -32.39 -0.09
CA ALA A 2 7.78 -31.77 -1.42
C ALA A 2 7.96 -32.79 -2.54
N LEU A 3 8.84 -33.77 -2.35
CA LEU A 3 9.06 -34.88 -3.32
C LEU A 3 7.78 -35.69 -3.62
N ASN A 4 7.00 -36.01 -2.59
CA ASN A 4 5.75 -36.77 -2.77
C ASN A 4 4.64 -35.95 -3.44
N LEU A 5 4.73 -34.63 -3.37
CA LEU A 5 3.78 -33.70 -3.99
C LEU A 5 4.24 -33.19 -5.35
N ALA A 6 5.42 -33.66 -5.83
CA ALA A 6 6.03 -33.26 -7.10
C ALA A 6 6.18 -31.74 -7.26
N VAL A 7 6.52 -31.04 -6.19
CA VAL A 7 6.77 -29.58 -6.17
C VAL A 7 8.19 -29.29 -5.71
N ALA A 8 8.75 -28.18 -6.19
CA ALA A 8 10.12 -27.77 -5.88
C ALA A 8 10.30 -27.36 -4.40
N ASP A 9 9.28 -26.73 -3.83
CA ASP A 9 9.31 -26.23 -2.43
C ASP A 9 7.90 -26.23 -1.83
N VAL A 10 7.85 -26.31 -0.49
CA VAL A 10 6.61 -26.17 0.30
C VAL A 10 6.89 -25.29 1.50
N ARG A 11 5.94 -24.40 1.82
CA ARG A 11 6.00 -23.62 3.06
C ARG A 11 5.22 -24.35 4.14
N MET A 12 5.83 -24.45 5.33
CA MET A 12 5.18 -25.01 6.52
C MET A 12 4.97 -23.92 7.56
N GLU A 13 3.78 -23.85 8.11
CA GLU A 13 3.41 -22.98 9.21
C GLU A 13 2.93 -23.83 10.39
N ALA A 14 3.68 -23.80 11.48
CA ALA A 14 3.39 -24.64 12.65
C ALA A 14 3.64 -23.86 13.95
N PRO A 15 2.61 -23.69 14.79
CA PRO A 15 1.19 -23.98 14.54
C PRO A 15 0.53 -22.92 13.67
N ILE A 16 -0.61 -23.25 13.04
CA ILE A 16 -1.46 -22.22 12.41
C ILE A 16 -2.05 -21.35 13.53
N PRO A 17 -1.97 -19.99 13.44
CA PRO A 17 -2.54 -19.12 14.45
C PRO A 17 -4.02 -19.44 14.72
N GLY A 18 -4.34 -19.70 15.99
CA GLY A 18 -5.69 -20.03 16.43
C GLY A 18 -6.17 -21.47 16.13
N LYS A 19 -5.31 -22.36 15.60
CA LYS A 19 -5.65 -23.75 15.35
C LYS A 19 -4.53 -24.70 15.79
N PRO A 20 -4.84 -25.82 16.46
CA PRO A 20 -3.85 -26.85 16.81
C PRO A 20 -3.52 -27.74 15.59
N ALA A 21 -2.99 -27.14 14.54
CA ALA A 21 -2.70 -27.81 13.27
C ALA A 21 -1.43 -27.25 12.62
N VAL A 22 -0.81 -28.04 11.77
CA VAL A 22 0.30 -27.65 10.91
C VAL A 22 -0.24 -27.36 9.52
N GLY A 23 0.04 -26.15 9.01
CA GLY A 23 -0.27 -25.77 7.63
C GLY A 23 0.85 -26.16 6.68
N ILE A 24 0.52 -26.76 5.56
CA ILE A 24 1.44 -27.04 4.47
C ILE A 24 0.91 -26.33 3.23
N GLU A 25 1.59 -25.28 2.80
CA GLU A 25 1.27 -24.54 1.57
C GLU A 25 2.00 -25.17 0.39
N VAL A 26 1.25 -25.65 -0.57
CA VAL A 26 1.78 -26.27 -1.79
C VAL A 26 1.53 -25.33 -2.96
N PRO A 27 2.56 -24.90 -3.70
CA PRO A 27 2.37 -24.02 -4.85
C PRO A 27 1.54 -24.70 -5.94
N ASN A 28 0.61 -23.96 -6.52
CA ASN A 28 -0.17 -24.44 -7.66
C ASN A 28 0.71 -24.57 -8.91
N HIS A 29 0.56 -25.63 -9.67
CA HIS A 29 1.23 -25.80 -10.97
C HIS A 29 0.85 -24.69 -11.96
N LYS A 30 -0.41 -24.27 -11.95
CA LYS A 30 -0.91 -23.17 -12.77
C LYS A 30 -1.27 -21.99 -11.87
N LYS A 31 -0.49 -20.90 -11.97
CA LYS A 31 -0.77 -19.67 -11.23
C LYS A 31 -1.90 -18.91 -11.91
N THR A 32 -2.89 -18.49 -11.13
CA THR A 32 -3.96 -17.60 -11.59
C THR A 32 -3.63 -16.16 -11.15
N PRO A 33 -3.62 -15.18 -12.07
CA PRO A 33 -3.36 -13.79 -11.71
C PRO A 33 -4.47 -13.26 -10.80
N VAL A 34 -4.08 -12.50 -9.78
CA VAL A 34 -4.99 -11.79 -8.88
C VAL A 34 -5.11 -10.36 -9.39
N TYR A 35 -6.26 -10.01 -9.96
CA TYR A 35 -6.51 -8.66 -10.45
C TYR A 35 -6.98 -7.75 -9.31
N ILE A 36 -6.43 -6.55 -9.22
CA ILE A 36 -6.78 -5.55 -8.22
C ILE A 36 -8.28 -5.21 -8.23
N ARG A 37 -8.90 -5.22 -9.39
CA ARG A 37 -10.35 -5.02 -9.56
C ARG A 37 -11.16 -5.95 -8.66
N SER A 38 -10.78 -7.23 -8.58
CA SER A 38 -11.49 -8.21 -7.76
C SER A 38 -11.38 -7.94 -6.25
N VAL A 39 -10.38 -7.14 -5.84
CA VAL A 39 -10.25 -6.67 -4.45
C VAL A 39 -11.06 -5.41 -4.26
N PHE A 40 -11.06 -4.46 -5.21
CA PHE A 40 -11.87 -3.24 -5.16
C PHE A 40 -13.37 -3.54 -5.09
N GLU A 41 -13.84 -4.57 -5.80
CA GLU A 41 -15.23 -5.02 -5.80
C GLU A 41 -15.60 -5.86 -4.57
N SER A 42 -14.63 -6.19 -3.70
CA SER A 42 -14.89 -6.97 -2.49
C SER A 42 -15.62 -6.16 -1.42
N GLN A 43 -16.44 -6.85 -0.62
CA GLN A 43 -17.11 -6.25 0.53
C GLN A 43 -16.12 -5.66 1.55
N ALA A 44 -14.94 -6.25 1.69
CA ALA A 44 -13.89 -5.76 2.56
C ALA A 44 -13.43 -4.36 2.15
N PHE A 45 -13.19 -4.12 0.85
CA PHE A 45 -12.76 -2.83 0.35
C PHE A 45 -13.91 -1.80 0.31
N LEU A 46 -15.11 -2.21 -0.11
CA LEU A 46 -16.27 -1.32 -0.22
C LEU A 46 -16.75 -0.78 1.13
N ARG A 47 -16.62 -1.57 2.20
CA ARG A 47 -17.01 -1.16 3.56
C ARG A 47 -15.98 -0.29 4.28
N MET A 48 -14.78 -0.14 3.72
CA MET A 48 -13.80 0.77 4.32
C MET A 48 -14.29 2.21 4.24
N THR A 49 -14.20 2.94 5.33
CA THR A 49 -14.56 4.36 5.41
C THR A 49 -13.37 5.30 5.35
N SER A 50 -12.16 4.78 5.59
CA SER A 50 -10.93 5.58 5.55
C SER A 50 -10.60 6.04 4.13
N PRO A 51 -10.26 7.31 3.92
CA PRO A 51 -9.77 7.80 2.63
C PRO A 51 -8.42 7.18 2.24
N LEU A 52 -7.65 6.67 3.21
CA LEU A 52 -6.37 6.01 3.01
C LEU A 52 -6.47 4.47 3.06
N GLY A 53 -7.64 3.93 2.71
CA GLY A 53 -7.86 2.49 2.57
C GLY A 53 -7.15 1.93 1.34
N ILE A 54 -6.42 0.82 1.48
CA ILE A 54 -5.64 0.19 0.43
C ILE A 54 -5.99 -1.28 0.23
N ALA A 55 -5.92 -1.73 -1.02
CA ALA A 55 -6.05 -3.13 -1.41
C ALA A 55 -4.66 -3.79 -1.45
N LEU A 56 -4.47 -4.85 -0.68
CA LEU A 56 -3.21 -5.60 -0.62
C LEU A 56 -3.20 -6.82 -1.55
N GLY A 57 -4.36 -7.40 -1.85
CA GLY A 57 -4.48 -8.60 -2.66
C GLY A 57 -5.47 -9.61 -2.08
N LYS A 58 -5.17 -10.88 -2.27
CA LYS A 58 -5.93 -12.00 -1.69
C LYS A 58 -5.00 -12.93 -0.92
N ASP A 59 -5.51 -13.50 0.15
CA ASP A 59 -4.81 -14.56 0.87
C ASP A 59 -4.92 -15.91 0.16
N ILE A 60 -4.33 -16.95 0.74
CA ILE A 60 -4.33 -18.31 0.20
C ILE A 60 -5.73 -18.93 0.11
N ALA A 61 -6.70 -18.42 0.88
CA ALA A 61 -8.11 -18.84 0.80
C ALA A 61 -8.90 -18.02 -0.25
N GLY A 62 -8.26 -17.10 -0.95
CA GLY A 62 -8.88 -16.23 -1.95
C GLY A 62 -9.66 -15.05 -1.35
N VAL A 63 -9.54 -14.81 -0.05
CA VAL A 63 -10.21 -13.70 0.64
C VAL A 63 -9.44 -12.41 0.41
N ALA A 64 -10.17 -11.35 0.04
CA ALA A 64 -9.58 -10.03 -0.19
C ALA A 64 -8.99 -9.45 1.11
N GLN A 65 -7.73 -9.02 1.03
CA GLN A 65 -7.00 -8.38 2.12
C GLN A 65 -6.89 -6.89 1.84
N VAL A 66 -7.28 -6.10 2.82
CA VAL A 66 -7.28 -4.65 2.77
C VAL A 66 -6.64 -4.09 4.05
N ALA A 67 -6.09 -2.89 3.97
CA ALA A 67 -5.49 -2.21 5.11
C ALA A 67 -5.80 -0.72 5.08
N ASP A 68 -5.51 -0.04 6.17
CA ASP A 68 -5.71 1.40 6.32
C ASP A 68 -4.38 2.07 6.68
N LEU A 69 -3.87 2.92 5.79
CA LEU A 69 -2.62 3.64 6.01
C LEU A 69 -2.70 4.62 7.19
N CYS A 70 -3.89 5.09 7.57
CA CYS A 70 -4.06 5.89 8.79
C CYS A 70 -3.63 5.12 10.06
N LYS A 71 -3.75 3.79 10.04
CA LYS A 71 -3.34 2.90 11.12
C LYS A 71 -1.90 2.40 10.99
N MET A 72 -1.27 2.66 9.85
CA MET A 72 0.10 2.28 9.51
C MET A 72 0.82 3.51 8.92
N PRO A 73 1.11 4.54 9.73
CA PRO A 73 1.64 5.83 9.23
C PRO A 73 3.00 5.68 8.53
N HIS A 74 3.72 4.59 8.80
CA HIS A 74 4.96 4.22 8.15
C HIS A 74 4.86 2.76 7.68
N LEU A 75 5.03 2.55 6.38
CA LEU A 75 4.97 1.22 5.76
C LEU A 75 6.29 0.93 5.03
N LEU A 76 6.95 -0.15 5.41
CA LEU A 76 8.10 -0.68 4.70
C LEU A 76 7.66 -1.85 3.82
N ILE A 77 7.95 -1.76 2.53
CA ILE A 77 7.70 -2.84 1.57
C ILE A 77 9.04 -3.36 1.07
N ALA A 78 9.35 -4.60 1.39
CA ALA A 78 10.60 -5.26 1.03
C ALA A 78 10.34 -6.56 0.27
N GLY A 79 11.28 -6.94 -0.58
CA GLY A 79 11.20 -8.18 -1.35
C GLY A 79 12.34 -8.29 -2.38
N SER A 80 12.65 -9.52 -2.76
CA SER A 80 13.61 -9.80 -3.84
C SER A 80 13.09 -9.34 -5.21
N THR A 81 13.96 -9.31 -6.19
CA THR A 81 13.56 -9.00 -7.58
C THR A 81 12.48 -9.99 -8.03
N GLY A 82 11.39 -9.47 -8.61
CA GLY A 82 10.26 -10.28 -9.07
C GLY A 82 9.27 -10.71 -7.98
N SER A 83 9.47 -10.32 -6.71
CA SER A 83 8.53 -10.64 -5.61
C SER A 83 7.19 -9.87 -5.66
N GLY A 84 7.05 -8.88 -6.55
CA GLY A 84 5.86 -8.05 -6.67
C GLY A 84 5.88 -6.75 -5.86
N LYS A 85 7.05 -6.30 -5.36
CA LYS A 85 7.18 -5.05 -4.62
C LYS A 85 6.59 -3.84 -5.38
N SER A 86 6.98 -3.65 -6.65
CA SER A 86 6.47 -2.56 -7.49
C SER A 86 4.97 -2.71 -7.76
N VAL A 87 4.47 -3.93 -7.94
CA VAL A 87 3.04 -4.20 -8.07
C VAL A 87 2.29 -3.81 -6.80
N CYS A 88 2.85 -4.10 -5.62
CA CYS A 88 2.27 -3.70 -4.34
C CYS A 88 2.21 -2.17 -4.20
N VAL A 89 3.29 -1.45 -4.53
CA VAL A 89 3.32 0.02 -4.51
C VAL A 89 2.27 0.59 -5.46
N ASN A 90 2.18 0.09 -6.68
CA ASN A 90 1.16 0.49 -7.66
C ASN A 90 -0.25 0.18 -7.16
N SER A 91 -0.48 -0.97 -6.51
CA SER A 91 -1.78 -1.30 -5.92
C SER A 91 -2.19 -0.32 -4.83
N ILE A 92 -1.24 0.15 -4.02
CA ILE A 92 -1.47 1.17 -3.01
C ILE A 92 -1.86 2.50 -3.66
N ILE A 93 -1.07 2.99 -4.62
CA ILE A 93 -1.36 4.24 -5.32
C ILE A 93 -2.73 4.16 -5.99
N MET A 94 -2.99 3.10 -6.76
CA MET A 94 -4.29 2.90 -7.44
C MET A 94 -5.46 2.83 -6.45
N SER A 95 -5.27 2.25 -5.27
CA SER A 95 -6.30 2.22 -4.23
C SER A 95 -6.68 3.62 -3.76
N LEU A 96 -5.69 4.49 -3.56
CA LEU A 96 -5.89 5.87 -3.15
C LEU A 96 -6.57 6.68 -4.25
N LEU A 97 -6.12 6.54 -5.50
CA LEU A 97 -6.72 7.23 -6.66
C LEU A 97 -8.16 6.78 -6.93
N PHE A 98 -8.46 5.50 -6.69
CA PHE A 98 -9.81 4.96 -6.90
C PHE A 98 -10.79 5.41 -5.82
N ARG A 99 -10.29 5.68 -4.62
CA ARG A 99 -11.11 5.91 -3.42
C ARG A 99 -11.27 7.38 -3.06
N SER A 100 -10.26 8.19 -3.28
CA SER A 100 -10.18 9.54 -2.72
C SER A 100 -9.98 10.59 -3.81
N SER A 101 -10.59 11.74 -3.60
CA SER A 101 -10.39 12.89 -4.48
C SER A 101 -9.02 13.54 -4.24
N PRO A 102 -8.51 14.34 -5.19
CA PRO A 102 -7.29 15.11 -4.98
C PRO A 102 -7.42 16.21 -3.90
N GLU A 103 -8.62 16.49 -3.45
CA GLU A 103 -8.86 17.42 -2.31
C GLU A 103 -8.61 16.72 -0.99
N ASP A 104 -8.96 15.43 -0.90
CA ASP A 104 -8.82 14.61 0.31
C ASP A 104 -7.41 14.03 0.47
N VAL A 105 -6.77 13.62 -0.63
CA VAL A 105 -5.48 12.93 -0.62
C VAL A 105 -4.53 13.55 -1.63
N LYS A 106 -3.37 13.95 -1.16
CA LYS A 106 -2.23 14.40 -1.98
C LYS A 106 -1.09 13.40 -1.90
N LEU A 107 -0.38 13.26 -3.00
CA LEU A 107 0.74 12.34 -3.15
C LEU A 107 2.03 13.10 -3.45
N LEU A 108 3.09 12.69 -2.80
CA LEU A 108 4.47 13.03 -3.13
C LEU A 108 5.18 11.73 -3.51
N LEU A 109 5.53 11.58 -4.78
CA LEU A 109 6.15 10.38 -5.31
C LEU A 109 7.63 10.62 -5.61
N ILE A 110 8.49 9.72 -5.12
CA ILE A 110 9.93 9.77 -5.34
C ILE A 110 10.36 8.44 -5.98
N ASP A 111 10.88 8.49 -7.19
CA ASP A 111 11.36 7.33 -7.95
C ASP A 111 12.81 7.56 -8.44
N PRO A 112 13.80 7.26 -7.61
CA PRO A 112 15.21 7.50 -7.98
C PRO A 112 15.72 6.60 -9.10
N LYS A 113 14.97 5.56 -9.47
CA LYS A 113 15.30 4.64 -10.56
C LYS A 113 14.67 5.03 -11.90
N VAL A 114 13.68 5.90 -11.89
CA VAL A 114 12.93 6.40 -13.07
C VAL A 114 12.26 5.28 -13.88
N VAL A 115 11.79 4.24 -13.23
CA VAL A 115 11.26 3.04 -13.92
C VAL A 115 9.88 2.59 -13.46
N GLU A 116 9.37 3.09 -12.33
CA GLU A 116 8.18 2.53 -11.71
C GLU A 116 7.01 3.52 -11.61
N LEU A 117 7.27 4.83 -11.40
CA LEU A 117 6.24 5.80 -11.05
C LEU A 117 6.04 6.92 -12.08
N ALA A 118 6.77 6.93 -13.17
CA ALA A 118 6.69 7.97 -14.21
C ALA A 118 5.29 8.11 -14.82
N GLU A 119 4.54 7.02 -14.89
CA GLU A 119 3.17 6.97 -15.45
C GLU A 119 2.17 7.80 -14.63
N TYR A 120 2.48 8.10 -13.36
CA TYR A 120 1.63 8.93 -12.52
C TYR A 120 1.82 10.44 -12.71
N ASN A 121 2.78 10.88 -13.55
CA ASN A 121 2.93 12.30 -13.83
C ASN A 121 1.66 12.88 -14.47
N GLY A 122 1.23 14.04 -13.96
CA GLY A 122 0.05 14.74 -14.46
C GLY A 122 -1.25 14.38 -13.76
N ILE A 123 -1.30 13.42 -12.84
CA ILE A 123 -2.50 13.18 -12.04
C ILE A 123 -2.72 14.34 -11.04
N PRO A 124 -3.98 14.74 -10.79
CA PRO A 124 -4.28 15.90 -9.94
C PRO A 124 -3.96 15.69 -8.44
N HIS A 125 -3.71 14.46 -8.04
CA HIS A 125 -3.31 14.10 -6.67
C HIS A 125 -1.85 14.46 -6.36
N LEU A 126 -0.99 14.68 -7.37
CA LEU A 126 0.41 15.00 -7.12
C LEU A 126 0.58 16.43 -6.61
N LEU A 127 1.38 16.58 -5.54
CA LEU A 127 1.86 17.88 -5.06
C LEU A 127 2.87 18.52 -6.01
N MET A 128 3.66 17.69 -6.67
CA MET A 128 4.66 18.07 -7.67
C MET A 128 4.91 16.88 -8.61
N PRO A 129 5.54 17.06 -9.78
CA PRO A 129 5.94 15.96 -10.64
C PRO A 129 6.76 14.91 -9.89
N VAL A 130 6.69 13.65 -10.33
CA VAL A 130 7.46 12.55 -9.72
C VAL A 130 8.94 12.93 -9.64
N VAL A 131 9.48 12.89 -8.43
CA VAL A 131 10.85 13.32 -8.15
C VAL A 131 11.81 12.17 -8.44
N THR A 132 12.71 12.37 -9.39
CA THR A 132 13.66 11.34 -9.84
C THR A 132 15.09 11.60 -9.40
N GLU A 133 15.44 12.85 -9.10
CA GLU A 133 16.79 13.25 -8.71
C GLU A 133 16.96 13.20 -7.18
N PRO A 134 18.01 12.55 -6.65
CA PRO A 134 18.22 12.44 -5.20
C PRO A 134 18.32 13.80 -4.48
N LYS A 135 18.94 14.80 -5.12
CA LYS A 135 19.01 16.17 -4.54
C LYS A 135 17.65 16.82 -4.42
N LYS A 136 16.79 16.67 -5.42
CA LYS A 136 15.43 17.18 -5.40
C LYS A 136 14.55 16.39 -4.42
N ALA A 137 14.82 15.10 -4.21
CA ALA A 137 14.10 14.29 -3.23
C ALA A 137 14.29 14.83 -1.80
N ALA A 138 15.51 15.22 -1.43
CA ALA A 138 15.76 15.85 -0.13
C ALA A 138 14.95 17.15 0.05
N GLY A 139 14.89 17.99 -0.99
CA GLY A 139 14.07 19.21 -0.99
C GLY A 139 12.58 18.94 -0.86
N ALA A 140 12.07 17.95 -1.61
CA ALA A 140 10.67 17.52 -1.56
C ALA A 140 10.27 16.99 -0.17
N LEU A 141 11.12 16.19 0.46
CA LEU A 141 10.93 15.75 1.85
C LEU A 141 10.97 16.91 2.84
N GLY A 142 11.89 17.87 2.63
CA GLY A 142 11.93 19.09 3.43
C GLY A 142 10.62 19.89 3.36
N SER A 143 10.03 20.02 2.17
CA SER A 143 8.71 20.66 1.99
C SER A 143 7.59 19.91 2.72
N ALA A 144 7.63 18.56 2.73
CA ALA A 144 6.67 17.75 3.47
C ALA A 144 6.80 17.97 4.99
N VAL A 145 8.03 18.11 5.51
CA VAL A 145 8.27 18.43 6.92
C VAL A 145 7.72 19.82 7.26
N GLN A 146 7.97 20.84 6.44
CA GLN A 146 7.43 22.18 6.65
C GLN A 146 5.90 22.19 6.67
N GLU A 147 5.25 21.44 5.77
CA GLU A 147 3.79 21.30 5.78
C GLU A 147 3.29 20.59 7.04
N MET A 148 3.99 19.58 7.52
CA MET A 148 3.68 18.91 8.78
C MET A 148 3.75 19.89 9.96
N GLU A 149 4.82 20.68 10.06
CA GLU A 149 4.99 21.70 11.11
C GLU A 149 3.89 22.76 11.03
N ARG A 150 3.56 23.23 9.83
CA ARG A 150 2.45 24.17 9.62
C ARG A 150 1.13 23.61 10.16
N ARG A 151 0.82 22.34 9.89
CA ARG A 151 -0.39 21.67 10.41
C ARG A 151 -0.36 21.54 11.93
N TYR A 152 0.77 21.23 12.53
CA TYR A 152 0.90 21.21 13.99
C TYR A 152 0.60 22.58 14.61
N HIS A 153 1.10 23.66 14.03
CA HIS A 153 0.76 25.01 14.50
C HIS A 153 -0.75 25.29 14.38
N MET A 154 -1.36 24.96 13.25
CA MET A 154 -2.81 25.10 13.08
C MET A 154 -3.62 24.31 14.10
N PHE A 155 -3.20 23.08 14.41
CA PHE A 155 -3.87 22.27 15.43
C PHE A 155 -3.71 22.89 16.84
N ALA A 156 -2.53 23.40 17.16
CA ALA A 156 -2.28 24.06 18.43
C ALA A 156 -3.12 25.33 18.59
N GLU A 157 -3.19 26.18 17.57
CA GLU A 157 -3.99 27.42 17.57
C GLU A 157 -5.49 27.14 17.75
N ASN A 158 -5.97 26.00 17.25
CA ASN A 158 -7.38 25.59 17.35
C ASN A 158 -7.65 24.61 18.51
N ASN A 159 -6.64 24.33 19.36
CA ASN A 159 -6.75 23.40 20.50
C ASN A 159 -7.24 22.00 20.12
N VAL A 160 -6.88 21.51 18.93
CA VAL A 160 -7.19 20.17 18.44
C VAL A 160 -5.94 19.32 18.29
N ARG A 161 -6.10 17.96 18.24
CA ARG A 161 -4.96 17.03 18.21
C ARG A 161 -4.77 16.32 16.88
N ASP A 162 -5.79 16.33 16.04
CA ASP A 162 -5.81 15.59 14.78
C ASP A 162 -6.71 16.27 13.73
N ILE A 163 -6.57 15.83 12.49
CA ILE A 163 -7.28 16.40 11.35
C ILE A 163 -8.81 16.20 11.43
N LYS A 164 -9.28 15.12 12.09
CA LYS A 164 -10.72 14.87 12.23
C LYS A 164 -11.38 15.85 13.18
N SER A 165 -10.63 16.24 14.22
CA SER A 165 -11.10 17.23 15.18
C SER A 165 -10.96 18.66 14.64
N PHE A 166 -10.08 18.85 13.63
CA PHE A 166 -9.85 20.14 13.00
C PHE A 166 -10.93 20.48 11.97
N ASN A 167 -11.38 19.49 11.18
CA ASN A 167 -12.44 19.60 10.16
C ASN A 167 -13.83 19.43 10.81
#